data_851f3cf9af2887448cf19363ea62b621
#
_entry.id   851f3cf9af2887448cf19363ea62b621
#
_cell.length_a   1.000
_cell.length_b   1.000
_cell.length_c   1.000
_cell.angle_alpha   90.00
_cell.angle_beta   90.00
_cell.angle_gamma   90.00
#
_symmetry.space_group_name_H-M   'P 1'
#
loop_
_entity.id
_entity.type
_entity.pdbx_description
1 polymer ?
#
loop_
_entity_poly.entity_id
_entity_poly.type
_entity_poly.pdbx_seq_one_letter_code
_entity_poly.pdbx_strand_id
1 'polypeptide(L)'
;MPRYTEEQIARANETDLVSFLRARGEKLKKSGKEYRWMKHDSLTVNYNEWYRFSGSKGGHPIDFLMEFYNMSFPEAVKTLINELPGEDKQEVKKMEQEDAGIHEGCPIPLEKVKLQLPKAYENNDRVREYLIKERKISEKIIDQMLAEGKIYEDAVKHNVIFIGYDPKGTVRYAGIRGTKEKYRGDAPGSEKAYGFSHTGTDDTLFVFEAPIDLLSFLSATGDGWETHHYISLGGVSEKALIQYLADHKKIRKIFLCLDNDTAGNAACEKLAEKIPDDKMVMRLRPVKKDWNECLTAGIDRKDMAEEIPLKKKQVQEENPIPVIKMSDVEEKVVQWLWYPFIPFGKVTLIQGNPGKGKTWLAMALCAYCTAGRKLPNALPIEPF
;
A
#
# COMPACT_ATOMS: atom_id res chain seq x y z
N MET A 1 27.02 -30.05 -10.64
CA MET A 1 25.57 -29.87 -10.67
C MET A 1 24.95 -31.18 -11.14
N PRO A 2 24.00 -31.77 -10.42
CA PRO A 2 23.32 -32.98 -10.85
C PRO A 2 22.63 -32.71 -12.18
N ARG A 3 22.92 -33.49 -13.22
CA ARG A 3 22.24 -33.46 -14.50
C ARG A 3 21.08 -34.44 -14.42
N TYR A 4 19.82 -33.90 -14.41
CA TYR A 4 18.65 -34.76 -14.55
C TYR A 4 18.55 -35.31 -15.97
N THR A 5 18.05 -36.54 -16.13
CA THR A 5 17.77 -37.10 -17.45
C THR A 5 16.54 -36.50 -18.07
N GLU A 6 16.38 -36.60 -19.40
CA GLU A 6 15.18 -36.12 -20.10
C GLU A 6 13.88 -36.78 -19.56
N GLU A 7 13.96 -38.07 -19.21
CA GLU A 7 12.87 -38.81 -18.58
C GLU A 7 12.49 -38.25 -17.21
N GLN A 8 13.47 -37.90 -16.38
CA GLN A 8 13.22 -37.29 -15.07
C GLN A 8 12.55 -35.90 -15.22
N ILE A 9 12.98 -35.12 -16.19
CA ILE A 9 12.40 -33.81 -16.51
C ILE A 9 10.96 -33.98 -17.04
N ALA A 10 10.72 -34.93 -17.94
CA ALA A 10 9.39 -35.23 -18.46
C ALA A 10 8.44 -35.67 -17.33
N ARG A 11 8.87 -36.61 -16.48
CA ARG A 11 8.08 -37.05 -15.32
C ARG A 11 7.76 -35.91 -14.35
N ALA A 12 8.72 -35.03 -14.06
CA ALA A 12 8.47 -33.87 -13.21
C ALA A 12 7.40 -32.94 -13.79
N ASN A 13 7.36 -32.79 -15.11
CA ASN A 13 6.36 -32.00 -15.82
C ASN A 13 4.98 -32.69 -15.96
N GLU A 14 4.86 -33.96 -15.62
CA GLU A 14 3.58 -34.69 -15.55
C GLU A 14 2.90 -34.58 -14.18
N THR A 15 3.50 -33.91 -13.21
CA THR A 15 2.93 -33.74 -11.85
C THR A 15 1.63 -32.98 -11.91
N ASP A 16 0.58 -33.51 -11.25
CA ASP A 16 -0.69 -32.80 -11.09
C ASP A 16 -0.54 -31.59 -10.15
N LEU A 17 -0.46 -30.41 -10.73
CA LEU A 17 -0.33 -29.14 -10.01
C LEU A 17 -1.51 -28.84 -9.07
N VAL A 18 -2.71 -29.35 -9.38
CA VAL A 18 -3.89 -29.16 -8.54
C VAL A 18 -3.71 -29.91 -7.22
N SER A 19 -3.30 -31.17 -7.32
CA SER A 19 -2.99 -32.03 -6.15
C SER A 19 -1.78 -31.51 -5.38
N PHE A 20 -0.73 -31.12 -6.08
CA PHE A 20 0.46 -30.51 -5.52
C PHE A 20 0.18 -29.26 -4.67
N LEU A 21 -0.62 -28.33 -5.20
CA LEU A 21 -0.99 -27.11 -4.51
C LEU A 21 -1.89 -27.36 -3.30
N ARG A 22 -2.85 -28.31 -3.41
CA ARG A 22 -3.71 -28.72 -2.30
C ARG A 22 -2.92 -29.34 -1.15
N ALA A 23 -1.95 -30.21 -1.46
CA ALA A 23 -1.10 -30.84 -0.46
C ALA A 23 -0.28 -29.81 0.34
N ARG A 24 -0.03 -28.64 -0.24
CA ARG A 24 0.65 -27.49 0.41
C ARG A 24 -0.30 -26.49 1.07
N GLY A 25 -1.58 -26.82 1.18
CA GLY A 25 -2.57 -25.97 1.83
C GLY A 25 -2.98 -24.75 1.02
N GLU A 26 -2.63 -24.69 -0.28
CA GLU A 26 -3.01 -23.59 -1.14
C GLU A 26 -4.50 -23.65 -1.50
N LYS A 27 -5.17 -22.50 -1.47
CA LYS A 27 -6.60 -22.40 -1.76
C LYS A 27 -6.82 -22.29 -3.26
N LEU A 28 -7.57 -23.27 -3.81
CA LEU A 28 -7.96 -23.34 -5.21
C LEU A 28 -9.47 -23.21 -5.34
N LYS A 29 -9.94 -22.33 -6.24
CA LYS A 29 -11.36 -22.17 -6.58
C LYS A 29 -11.64 -22.81 -7.94
N LYS A 30 -12.56 -23.76 -8.00
CA LYS A 30 -12.97 -24.40 -9.27
C LYS A 30 -13.63 -23.37 -10.19
N SER A 31 -13.20 -23.33 -11.45
CA SER A 31 -13.72 -22.44 -12.50
C SER A 31 -13.88 -23.24 -13.80
N GLY A 32 -15.02 -23.84 -14.02
CA GLY A 32 -15.25 -24.73 -15.16
C GLY A 32 -14.41 -26.01 -15.07
N LYS A 33 -13.55 -26.25 -16.06
CA LYS A 33 -12.62 -27.40 -16.11
C LYS A 33 -11.28 -27.12 -15.41
N GLU A 34 -11.00 -25.88 -15.01
CA GLU A 34 -9.75 -25.43 -14.42
C GLU A 34 -9.94 -25.02 -12.96
N TYR A 35 -8.83 -24.78 -12.26
CA TYR A 35 -8.81 -24.25 -10.91
C TYR A 35 -8.07 -22.92 -10.89
N ARG A 36 -8.67 -21.88 -10.29
CA ARG A 36 -8.00 -20.62 -10.01
C ARG A 36 -7.24 -20.69 -8.71
N TRP A 37 -5.98 -20.27 -8.72
CA TRP A 37 -5.20 -20.19 -7.51
C TRP A 37 -5.51 -18.87 -6.79
N MET A 38 -6.13 -18.96 -5.60
CA MET A 38 -6.62 -17.80 -4.87
C MET A 38 -5.52 -16.82 -4.43
N LYS A 39 -4.26 -17.24 -4.44
CA LYS A 39 -3.10 -16.40 -4.19
C LYS A 39 -2.73 -15.50 -5.38
N HIS A 40 -3.17 -15.89 -6.58
CA HIS A 40 -2.97 -15.18 -7.84
C HIS A 40 -4.23 -15.30 -8.71
N ASP A 41 -5.20 -14.43 -8.52
CA ASP A 41 -6.54 -14.48 -9.13
C ASP A 41 -6.56 -14.58 -10.68
N SER A 42 -5.49 -14.15 -11.35
CA SER A 42 -5.34 -14.25 -12.80
C SER A 42 -4.71 -15.56 -13.28
N LEU A 43 -4.42 -16.50 -12.36
CA LEU A 43 -3.74 -17.75 -12.66
C LEU A 43 -4.71 -18.93 -12.58
N THR A 44 -4.79 -19.69 -13.67
CA THR A 44 -5.50 -20.96 -13.74
C THR A 44 -4.50 -22.11 -13.80
N VAL A 45 -4.90 -23.23 -13.20
CA VAL A 45 -4.18 -24.50 -13.19
C VAL A 45 -5.09 -25.59 -13.67
N ASN A 46 -4.62 -26.41 -14.58
CA ASN A 46 -5.34 -27.58 -15.08
C ASN A 46 -4.39 -28.76 -15.22
N TYR A 47 -4.49 -29.74 -14.30
CA TYR A 47 -3.61 -30.89 -14.20
C TYR A 47 -2.11 -30.45 -14.17
N ASN A 48 -1.35 -30.67 -15.24
CA ASN A 48 0.07 -30.34 -15.36
C ASN A 48 0.34 -29.08 -16.21
N GLU A 49 -0.66 -28.23 -16.37
CA GLU A 49 -0.53 -26.96 -17.08
C GLU A 49 -1.01 -25.81 -16.21
N TRP A 50 -0.40 -24.66 -16.37
CA TRP A 50 -0.86 -23.42 -15.75
C TRP A 50 -0.83 -22.28 -16.77
N TYR A 51 -1.73 -21.32 -16.58
CA TYR A 51 -1.78 -20.12 -17.39
C TYR A 51 -2.13 -18.90 -16.53
N ARG A 52 -1.36 -17.82 -16.71
CA ARG A 52 -1.56 -16.53 -16.05
C ARG A 52 -2.05 -15.50 -17.05
N PHE A 53 -3.31 -15.12 -16.96
CA PHE A 53 -3.95 -14.17 -17.88
C PHE A 53 -3.35 -12.77 -17.81
N SER A 54 -2.96 -12.29 -16.62
CA SER A 54 -2.38 -10.95 -16.42
C SER A 54 -1.00 -10.76 -17.05
N GLY A 55 -0.32 -11.83 -17.45
CA GLY A 55 1.01 -11.79 -18.03
C GLY A 55 1.11 -12.57 -19.36
N SER A 56 0.00 -13.15 -19.84
CA SER A 56 -0.04 -14.02 -21.02
C SER A 56 1.07 -15.08 -21.02
N LYS A 57 1.33 -15.67 -19.83
CA LYS A 57 2.39 -16.65 -19.62
C LYS A 57 1.80 -17.94 -19.06
N GLY A 58 2.25 -19.05 -19.58
CA GLY A 58 1.88 -20.38 -19.10
C GLY A 58 3.06 -21.33 -19.20
N GLY A 59 2.90 -22.54 -18.68
CA GLY A 59 3.94 -23.55 -18.69
C GLY A 59 3.54 -24.82 -17.95
N HIS A 60 4.52 -25.64 -17.61
CA HIS A 60 4.40 -26.90 -16.93
C HIS A 60 4.82 -26.81 -15.45
N PRO A 61 4.72 -27.87 -14.65
CA PRO A 61 5.05 -27.86 -13.21
C PRO A 61 6.44 -27.32 -12.86
N ILE A 62 7.46 -27.63 -13.64
CA ILE A 62 8.82 -27.10 -13.41
C ILE A 62 8.80 -25.57 -13.53
N ASP A 63 8.23 -25.06 -14.62
CA ASP A 63 8.12 -23.61 -14.83
C ASP A 63 7.30 -22.94 -13.73
N PHE A 64 6.26 -23.64 -13.24
CA PHE A 64 5.43 -23.17 -12.14
C PHE A 64 6.24 -22.97 -10.85
N LEU A 65 7.06 -23.96 -10.49
CA LEU A 65 7.89 -23.88 -9.29
C LEU A 65 8.99 -22.82 -9.43
N MET A 66 9.58 -22.69 -10.61
CA MET A 66 10.55 -21.65 -10.88
C MET A 66 9.93 -20.25 -10.80
N GLU A 67 8.74 -20.05 -11.34
CA GLU A 67 8.07 -18.75 -11.42
C GLU A 67 7.44 -18.32 -10.08
N PHE A 68 6.75 -19.23 -9.38
CA PHE A 68 5.92 -18.89 -8.23
C PHE A 68 6.50 -19.30 -6.88
N TYR A 69 7.42 -20.26 -6.88
CA TYR A 69 8.14 -20.68 -5.70
C TYR A 69 9.61 -20.26 -5.73
N ASN A 70 10.02 -19.58 -6.82
CA ASN A 70 11.37 -19.04 -6.99
C ASN A 70 12.48 -20.10 -6.84
N MET A 71 12.19 -21.32 -7.27
CA MET A 71 13.14 -22.43 -7.25
C MET A 71 14.04 -22.39 -8.48
N SER A 72 15.28 -22.82 -8.33
CA SER A 72 16.12 -23.12 -9.49
C SER A 72 15.60 -24.37 -10.22
N PHE A 73 15.95 -24.53 -11.51
CA PHE A 73 15.53 -25.69 -12.29
C PHE A 73 15.85 -27.02 -11.58
N PRO A 74 17.07 -27.26 -11.03
CA PRO A 74 17.35 -28.48 -10.30
C PRO A 74 16.48 -28.71 -9.06
N GLU A 75 16.18 -27.65 -8.30
CA GLU A 75 15.33 -27.70 -7.12
C GLU A 75 13.87 -28.00 -7.49
N ALA A 76 13.37 -27.38 -8.54
CA ALA A 76 12.01 -27.62 -9.04
C ALA A 76 11.86 -29.09 -9.48
N VAL A 77 12.80 -29.63 -10.28
CA VAL A 77 12.78 -31.04 -10.71
C VAL A 77 12.87 -31.98 -9.50
N LYS A 78 13.78 -31.74 -8.56
CA LYS A 78 13.92 -32.57 -7.34
C LYS A 78 12.62 -32.59 -6.52
N THR A 79 12.00 -31.43 -6.35
CA THR A 79 10.75 -31.30 -5.58
C THR A 79 9.61 -32.07 -6.21
N LEU A 80 9.44 -31.97 -7.52
CA LEU A 80 8.36 -32.64 -8.24
C LEU A 80 8.53 -34.14 -8.29
N ILE A 81 9.75 -34.67 -8.49
CA ILE A 81 10.05 -36.09 -8.47
C ILE A 81 9.77 -36.70 -7.09
N ASN A 82 10.12 -36.02 -6.01
CA ASN A 82 9.90 -36.53 -4.64
C ASN A 82 8.41 -36.60 -4.23
N GLU A 83 7.52 -35.89 -4.90
CA GLU A 83 6.08 -35.91 -4.65
C GLU A 83 5.31 -36.92 -5.51
N LEU A 84 5.97 -37.58 -6.48
CA LEU A 84 5.35 -38.63 -7.28
C LEU A 84 5.23 -39.93 -6.46
N PRO A 85 4.07 -40.60 -6.45
CA PRO A 85 3.93 -41.93 -5.85
C PRO A 85 4.57 -42.98 -6.74
N GLY A 86 5.64 -43.61 -6.29
CA GLY A 86 6.18 -44.85 -6.90
C GLY A 86 7.67 -44.85 -7.20
N GLU A 87 8.30 -45.94 -6.87
CA GLU A 87 9.58 -46.63 -7.23
C GLU A 87 10.92 -45.87 -7.25
N ASP A 88 11.02 -44.61 -7.60
CA ASP A 88 12.31 -43.88 -7.68
C ASP A 88 12.85 -43.33 -6.34
N LYS A 89 12.18 -43.63 -5.21
CA LYS A 89 12.67 -43.24 -3.88
C LYS A 89 13.97 -43.93 -3.48
N GLN A 90 14.34 -45.00 -4.16
CA GLN A 90 15.57 -45.78 -3.81
C GLN A 90 16.84 -45.17 -4.39
N GLU A 91 16.81 -44.55 -5.58
CA GLU A 91 17.99 -43.90 -6.16
C GLU A 91 18.29 -42.55 -5.50
N VAL A 92 17.26 -41.80 -5.13
CA VAL A 92 17.42 -40.50 -4.41
C VAL A 92 18.01 -40.75 -3.00
N LYS A 93 17.57 -41.81 -2.31
CA LYS A 93 18.11 -42.17 -0.99
C LYS A 93 19.60 -42.62 -1.03
N LYS A 94 20.09 -43.15 -2.14
CA LYS A 94 21.51 -43.52 -2.28
C LYS A 94 22.41 -42.29 -2.41
N MET A 95 21.91 -41.19 -3.01
CA MET A 95 22.63 -39.91 -3.08
C MET A 95 22.60 -39.14 -1.77
N GLU A 96 21.56 -39.33 -0.94
CA GLU A 96 21.41 -38.64 0.36
C GLU A 96 22.28 -39.27 1.48
N GLN A 97 22.80 -40.49 1.31
CA GLN A 97 23.63 -41.13 2.33
C GLN A 97 25.11 -40.70 2.33
N GLU A 98 25.56 -39.97 1.32
CA GLU A 98 26.93 -39.43 1.29
C GLU A 98 27.02 -38.00 1.88
N ASP A 99 25.88 -37.33 2.18
CA ASP A 99 25.86 -35.94 2.70
C ASP A 99 25.10 -35.78 4.03
N ALA A 100 24.82 -36.89 4.74
CA ALA A 100 24.06 -36.85 5.99
C ALA A 100 24.98 -36.54 7.20
N GLY A 101 25.24 -35.27 7.38
CA GLY A 101 25.66 -34.66 8.65
C GLY A 101 24.59 -33.76 9.19
N ILE A 102 23.70 -34.32 10.04
CA ILE A 102 22.88 -33.71 11.10
C ILE A 102 22.22 -32.33 10.79
N HIS A 103 20.87 -32.29 10.75
CA HIS A 103 20.08 -31.41 11.62
C HIS A 103 18.59 -31.74 11.53
N GLU A 104 18.01 -32.13 12.68
CA GLU A 104 16.58 -32.22 12.95
C GLU A 104 15.91 -30.82 12.91
N GLY A 105 14.74 -30.76 12.26
CA GLY A 105 13.58 -29.95 12.61
C GLY A 105 13.76 -28.50 12.97
N CYS A 106 13.98 -27.63 11.94
CA CYS A 106 13.56 -26.24 12.02
C CYS A 106 12.97 -25.84 10.64
N PRO A 107 11.85 -25.10 10.55
CA PRO A 107 11.43 -24.57 9.27
C PRO A 107 12.52 -23.62 8.80
N ILE A 108 13.23 -23.99 7.74
CA ILE A 108 14.24 -23.14 7.10
C ILE A 108 13.50 -21.86 6.68
N PRO A 109 13.86 -20.69 7.21
CA PRO A 109 13.36 -19.44 6.69
C PRO A 109 13.79 -19.40 5.22
N LEU A 110 12.85 -19.26 4.29
CA LEU A 110 13.14 -18.99 2.89
C LEU A 110 14.07 -17.77 2.88
N GLU A 111 15.36 -17.97 2.58
CA GLU A 111 16.26 -16.85 2.37
C GLU A 111 15.66 -15.98 1.30
N LYS A 112 15.28 -14.74 1.68
CA LYS A 112 14.76 -13.75 0.74
C LYS A 112 15.82 -13.56 -0.33
N VAL A 113 15.48 -13.88 -1.57
CA VAL A 113 16.36 -13.62 -2.73
C VAL A 113 16.77 -12.15 -2.64
N LYS A 114 18.09 -11.91 -2.56
CA LYS A 114 18.61 -10.54 -2.54
C LYS A 114 18.24 -9.85 -3.85
N LEU A 115 17.82 -8.59 -3.76
CA LEU A 115 17.53 -7.76 -4.93
C LEU A 115 18.74 -7.72 -5.87
N GLN A 116 18.51 -8.12 -7.11
CA GLN A 116 19.51 -8.10 -8.18
C GLN A 116 19.23 -6.91 -9.08
N LEU A 117 19.89 -5.78 -8.80
CA LEU A 117 19.74 -4.58 -9.60
C LEU A 117 20.35 -4.78 -11.00
N PRO A 118 19.62 -4.45 -12.09
CA PRO A 118 20.22 -4.36 -13.40
C PRO A 118 21.40 -3.38 -13.39
N LYS A 119 22.49 -3.76 -14.05
CA LYS A 119 23.69 -2.90 -14.12
C LYS A 119 23.33 -1.61 -14.85
N ALA A 120 23.72 -0.48 -14.28
CA ALA A 120 23.51 0.83 -14.92
C ALA A 120 24.41 0.99 -16.16
N TYR A 121 23.86 1.62 -17.19
CA TYR A 121 24.61 2.04 -18.36
C TYR A 121 25.40 3.33 -18.08
N GLU A 122 26.36 3.68 -18.92
CA GLU A 122 27.24 4.84 -18.72
C GLU A 122 26.50 6.19 -18.78
N ASN A 123 25.42 6.23 -19.57
CA ASN A 123 24.56 7.41 -19.71
C ASN A 123 23.07 6.99 -19.67
N ASN A 124 22.17 7.96 -19.81
CA ASN A 124 20.72 7.73 -19.78
C ASN A 124 20.03 8.25 -21.06
N ASP A 125 20.74 8.28 -22.18
CA ASP A 125 20.28 8.95 -23.40
C ASP A 125 19.02 8.28 -23.97
N ARG A 126 18.99 6.96 -24.03
CA ARG A 126 17.83 6.22 -24.53
C ARG A 126 16.62 6.34 -23.60
N VAL A 127 16.85 6.31 -22.30
CA VAL A 127 15.80 6.52 -21.29
C VAL A 127 15.21 7.92 -21.39
N ARG A 128 16.07 8.94 -21.53
CA ARG A 128 15.63 10.34 -21.74
C ARG A 128 14.82 10.47 -23.04
N GLU A 129 15.31 9.93 -24.13
CA GLU A 129 14.60 9.95 -25.41
C GLU A 129 13.22 9.31 -25.29
N TYR A 130 13.12 8.14 -24.71
CA TYR A 130 11.87 7.41 -24.51
C TYR A 130 10.89 8.17 -23.63
N LEU A 131 11.31 8.63 -22.45
CA LEU A 131 10.43 9.30 -21.50
C LEU A 131 10.01 10.69 -21.97
N ILE A 132 10.92 11.46 -22.57
CA ILE A 132 10.65 12.84 -22.99
C ILE A 132 9.94 12.86 -24.35
N LYS A 133 10.48 12.17 -25.37
CA LYS A 133 9.96 12.27 -26.73
C LYS A 133 8.75 11.36 -26.98
N GLU A 134 8.81 10.10 -26.52
CA GLU A 134 7.73 9.14 -26.76
C GLU A 134 6.61 9.26 -25.72
N ARG A 135 6.96 9.47 -24.44
CA ARG A 135 5.99 9.55 -23.33
C ARG A 135 5.58 10.98 -22.98
N LYS A 136 6.22 12.00 -23.55
CA LYS A 136 5.94 13.43 -23.35
C LYS A 136 6.09 13.90 -21.90
N ILE A 137 6.83 13.16 -21.08
CA ILE A 137 7.12 13.52 -19.69
C ILE A 137 8.08 14.71 -19.70
N SER A 138 7.85 15.66 -18.77
CA SER A 138 8.66 16.87 -18.64
C SER A 138 10.14 16.55 -18.41
N GLU A 139 11.02 17.18 -19.18
CA GLU A 139 12.47 17.02 -19.06
C GLU A 139 12.96 17.39 -17.64
N LYS A 140 12.43 18.46 -17.05
CA LYS A 140 12.72 18.88 -15.66
C LYS A 140 12.47 17.75 -14.66
N ILE A 141 11.37 17.02 -14.79
CA ILE A 141 11.04 15.90 -13.91
C ILE A 141 11.98 14.72 -14.14
N ILE A 142 12.28 14.40 -15.39
CA ILE A 142 13.21 13.31 -15.72
C ILE A 142 14.59 13.60 -15.17
N ASP A 143 15.09 14.82 -15.32
CA ASP A 143 16.40 15.23 -14.82
C ASP A 143 16.46 15.14 -13.28
N GLN A 144 15.39 15.55 -12.60
CA GLN A 144 15.30 15.42 -11.16
C GLN A 144 15.30 13.93 -10.72
N MET A 145 14.53 13.06 -11.36
CA MET A 145 14.49 11.64 -11.03
C MET A 145 15.82 10.93 -11.31
N LEU A 146 16.53 11.33 -12.37
CA LEU A 146 17.88 10.84 -12.65
C LEU A 146 18.88 11.32 -11.58
N ALA A 147 18.86 12.61 -11.22
CA ALA A 147 19.73 13.17 -10.19
C ALA A 147 19.51 12.55 -8.81
N GLU A 148 18.25 12.22 -8.47
CA GLU A 148 17.88 11.52 -7.24
C GLU A 148 18.19 10.01 -7.26
N GLY A 149 18.69 9.47 -8.38
CA GLY A 149 18.94 8.03 -8.55
C GLY A 149 17.68 7.17 -8.57
N LYS A 150 16.51 7.77 -8.76
CA LYS A 150 15.21 7.06 -8.80
C LYS A 150 14.95 6.36 -10.12
N ILE A 151 15.58 6.82 -11.20
CA ILE A 151 15.55 6.16 -12.51
C ILE A 151 16.95 6.07 -13.10
N TYR A 152 17.19 5.05 -13.90
CA TYR A 152 18.41 4.92 -14.72
C TYR A 152 18.18 3.99 -15.91
N GLU A 153 19.17 3.97 -16.84
CA GLU A 153 19.20 3.08 -17.99
C GLU A 153 19.95 1.80 -17.68
N ASP A 154 19.37 0.62 -17.99
CA ASP A 154 20.11 -0.65 -17.86
C ASP A 154 21.11 -0.87 -18.99
N ALA A 155 22.26 -1.47 -18.66
CA ALA A 155 23.39 -1.63 -19.58
C ALA A 155 23.18 -2.68 -20.69
N VAL A 156 22.14 -3.54 -20.58
CA VAL A 156 21.98 -4.69 -21.47
C VAL A 156 20.94 -4.42 -22.56
N LYS A 157 19.76 -3.97 -22.15
CA LYS A 157 18.62 -3.73 -23.05
C LYS A 157 18.23 -2.27 -23.17
N HIS A 158 18.90 -1.38 -22.46
CA HIS A 158 18.60 0.05 -22.40
C HIS A 158 17.16 0.34 -21.95
N ASN A 159 16.66 -0.48 -21.03
CA ASN A 159 15.35 -0.30 -20.40
C ASN A 159 15.42 0.82 -19.36
N VAL A 160 14.25 1.41 -19.04
CA VAL A 160 14.10 2.26 -17.86
C VAL A 160 14.01 1.38 -16.61
N ILE A 161 14.85 1.66 -15.62
CA ILE A 161 14.77 1.07 -14.30
C ILE A 161 14.19 2.10 -13.34
N PHE A 162 13.11 1.75 -12.65
CA PHE A 162 12.44 2.57 -11.63
C PHE A 162 12.75 2.02 -10.25
N ILE A 163 13.39 2.81 -9.40
CA ILE A 163 13.87 2.39 -8.08
C ILE A 163 12.86 2.75 -6.99
N GLY A 164 12.60 1.79 -6.11
CA GLY A 164 11.85 1.99 -4.88
C GLY A 164 12.74 1.83 -3.66
N TYR A 165 12.65 2.79 -2.75
CA TYR A 165 13.44 2.87 -1.52
C TYR A 165 12.58 2.60 -0.29
N ASP A 166 13.19 2.00 0.75
CA ASP A 166 12.61 2.00 2.09
C ASP A 166 12.84 3.36 2.80
N PRO A 167 12.20 3.63 3.95
CA PRO A 167 12.39 4.89 4.68
C PRO A 167 13.83 5.17 5.16
N LYS A 168 14.71 4.16 5.12
CA LYS A 168 16.14 4.31 5.47
C LYS A 168 17.00 4.61 4.25
N GLY A 169 16.41 4.76 3.06
CA GLY A 169 17.13 5.01 1.82
C GLY A 169 17.76 3.76 1.20
N THR A 170 17.37 2.55 1.66
CA THR A 170 17.85 1.30 1.06
C THR A 170 16.99 0.93 -0.14
N VAL A 171 17.62 0.55 -1.25
CA VAL A 171 16.90 0.07 -2.44
C VAL A 171 16.25 -1.27 -2.14
N ARG A 172 14.94 -1.36 -2.33
CA ARG A 172 14.13 -2.57 -2.12
C ARG A 172 13.41 -3.07 -3.36
N TYR A 173 13.23 -2.21 -4.33
CA TYR A 173 12.45 -2.52 -5.53
C TYR A 173 13.12 -1.92 -6.77
N ALA A 174 13.05 -2.63 -7.88
CA ALA A 174 13.44 -2.14 -9.19
C ALA A 174 12.44 -2.62 -10.25
N GLY A 175 11.58 -1.72 -10.72
CA GLY A 175 10.67 -1.95 -11.84
C GLY A 175 11.38 -1.72 -13.16
N ILE A 176 11.07 -2.54 -14.18
CA ILE A 176 11.72 -2.51 -15.49
C ILE A 176 10.68 -2.17 -16.56
N ARG A 177 10.97 -1.18 -17.39
CA ARG A 177 10.16 -0.82 -18.56
C ARG A 177 11.01 -0.81 -19.83
N GLY A 178 10.60 -1.62 -20.81
CA GLY A 178 11.23 -1.66 -22.12
C GLY A 178 11.09 -0.34 -22.85
N THR A 179 12.19 0.13 -23.46
CA THR A 179 12.22 1.32 -24.32
C THR A 179 12.06 0.99 -25.79
N LYS A 180 12.38 -0.23 -26.20
CA LYS A 180 12.27 -0.72 -27.59
C LYS A 180 11.15 -1.73 -27.74
N GLU A 181 10.97 -2.59 -26.75
CA GLU A 181 9.99 -3.66 -26.74
C GLU A 181 8.91 -3.41 -25.68
N LYS A 182 7.71 -3.97 -25.88
CA LYS A 182 6.65 -3.94 -24.87
C LYS A 182 7.01 -4.89 -23.71
N TYR A 183 7.99 -4.48 -22.91
CA TYR A 183 8.38 -5.22 -21.71
C TYR A 183 8.01 -4.44 -20.45
N ARG A 184 7.47 -5.16 -19.47
CA ARG A 184 7.14 -4.67 -18.12
C ARG A 184 7.41 -5.81 -17.14
N GLY A 185 8.20 -5.55 -16.11
CA GLY A 185 8.54 -6.55 -15.09
C GLY A 185 9.26 -5.93 -13.91
N ASP A 186 9.67 -6.77 -12.99
CA ASP A 186 10.44 -6.39 -11.81
C ASP A 186 11.78 -7.13 -11.83
N ALA A 187 12.82 -6.53 -11.28
CA ALA A 187 14.10 -7.20 -11.07
C ALA A 187 13.97 -8.32 -10.02
N PRO A 188 14.69 -9.44 -10.17
CA PRO A 188 14.67 -10.52 -9.20
C PRO A 188 14.96 -10.03 -7.78
N GLY A 189 14.20 -10.51 -6.79
CA GLY A 189 14.34 -10.10 -5.39
C GLY A 189 13.71 -8.74 -5.05
N SER A 190 12.97 -8.12 -5.98
CA SER A 190 12.21 -6.88 -5.72
C SER A 190 11.11 -7.09 -4.68
N GLU A 191 11.08 -6.22 -3.67
CA GLU A 191 10.02 -6.19 -2.66
C GLU A 191 8.91 -5.22 -3.09
N LYS A 192 7.77 -5.73 -3.58
CA LYS A 192 6.64 -4.91 -4.05
C LYS A 192 5.99 -4.02 -2.99
N ALA A 193 6.40 -4.15 -1.75
CA ALA A 193 6.02 -3.24 -0.67
C ALA A 193 6.63 -1.84 -0.82
N TYR A 194 7.72 -1.70 -1.58
CA TYR A 194 8.46 -0.45 -1.76
C TYR A 194 8.49 -0.06 -3.23
N GLY A 195 7.35 0.32 -3.79
CA GLY A 195 7.24 0.76 -5.17
C GLY A 195 7.98 2.07 -5.46
N PHE A 196 8.09 2.42 -6.73
CA PHE A 196 8.61 3.73 -7.15
C PHE A 196 7.78 4.85 -6.49
N SER A 197 8.44 5.79 -5.81
CA SER A 197 7.74 6.78 -4.99
C SER A 197 8.48 8.11 -4.87
N HIS A 198 7.71 9.14 -4.50
CA HIS A 198 8.20 10.42 -4.01
C HIS A 198 7.55 10.71 -2.65
N THR A 199 8.38 11.10 -1.67
CA THR A 199 7.90 11.44 -0.33
C THR A 199 7.82 12.96 -0.20
N GLY A 200 6.60 13.46 -0.03
CA GLY A 200 6.31 14.87 0.20
C GLY A 200 6.34 15.26 1.68
N THR A 201 5.81 16.43 1.97
CA THR A 201 5.82 17.03 3.33
C THR A 201 4.43 17.20 3.92
N ASP A 202 3.38 17.14 3.10
CA ASP A 202 1.98 17.32 3.54
C ASP A 202 1.28 16.01 3.90
N ASP A 203 -0.06 16.00 3.95
CA ASP A 203 -0.88 14.85 4.32
C ASP A 203 -1.58 14.15 3.14
N THR A 204 -1.18 14.48 1.90
CA THR A 204 -1.86 14.03 0.67
C THR A 204 -1.02 13.03 -0.10
N LEU A 205 -1.62 11.88 -0.43
CA LEU A 205 -1.00 10.79 -1.20
C LEU A 205 -1.75 10.54 -2.51
N PHE A 206 -1.01 10.48 -3.61
CA PHE A 206 -1.50 10.04 -4.92
C PHE A 206 -0.93 8.66 -5.26
N VAL A 207 -1.80 7.73 -5.67
CA VAL A 207 -1.48 6.31 -5.90
C VAL A 207 -1.73 5.95 -7.35
N PHE A 208 -0.71 5.49 -8.05
CA PHE A 208 -0.74 5.14 -9.49
C PHE A 208 -0.51 3.66 -9.73
N GLU A 209 -0.97 3.15 -10.88
CA GLU A 209 -0.70 1.77 -11.27
C GLU A 209 0.76 1.59 -11.69
N ALA A 210 1.31 2.50 -12.52
CA ALA A 210 2.66 2.41 -13.05
C ALA A 210 3.46 3.70 -12.85
N PRO A 211 4.83 3.63 -12.79
CA PRO A 211 5.69 4.81 -12.67
C PRO A 211 5.51 5.84 -13.79
N ILE A 212 5.22 5.38 -15.02
CA ILE A 212 5.01 6.28 -16.18
C ILE A 212 3.77 7.15 -15.95
N ASP A 213 2.69 6.59 -15.38
CA ASP A 213 1.47 7.34 -15.09
C ASP A 213 1.70 8.37 -14.00
N LEU A 214 2.45 7.99 -12.95
CA LEU A 214 2.88 8.91 -11.92
C LEU A 214 3.67 10.08 -12.52
N LEU A 215 4.70 9.82 -13.32
CA LEU A 215 5.53 10.86 -13.93
C LEU A 215 4.73 11.73 -14.92
N SER A 216 3.76 11.13 -15.62
CA SER A 216 2.85 11.86 -16.52
C SER A 216 1.96 12.84 -15.75
N PHE A 217 1.44 12.41 -14.62
CA PHE A 217 0.67 13.26 -13.72
C PHE A 217 1.49 14.43 -13.17
N LEU A 218 2.72 14.16 -12.71
CA LEU A 218 3.64 15.22 -12.27
C LEU A 218 3.90 16.25 -13.36
N SER A 219 4.12 15.77 -14.60
CA SER A 219 4.36 16.62 -15.76
C SER A 219 3.19 17.55 -16.07
N ALA A 220 1.97 17.05 -15.92
CA ALA A 220 0.76 17.84 -16.12
C ALA A 220 0.46 18.78 -14.95
N THR A 221 0.90 18.44 -13.74
CA THR A 221 0.70 19.28 -12.55
C THR A 221 1.59 20.53 -12.58
N GLY A 222 2.78 20.45 -13.17
CA GLY A 222 3.74 21.55 -13.20
C GLY A 222 4.46 21.75 -11.86
N ASP A 223 4.68 23.00 -11.46
CA ASP A 223 5.41 23.32 -10.21
C ASP A 223 4.55 23.06 -8.96
N GLY A 224 5.20 22.71 -7.84
CA GLY A 224 4.56 22.51 -6.53
C GLY A 224 4.14 21.08 -6.22
N TRP A 225 4.35 20.14 -7.13
CA TRP A 225 4.04 18.72 -6.89
C TRP A 225 4.88 18.14 -5.74
N GLU A 226 6.06 18.65 -5.47
CA GLU A 226 7.03 18.11 -4.52
C GLU A 226 6.49 18.05 -3.08
N THR A 227 5.46 18.82 -2.76
CA THR A 227 4.87 18.87 -1.42
C THR A 227 4.03 17.64 -1.10
N HIS A 228 3.45 16.98 -2.11
CA HIS A 228 2.61 15.81 -1.95
C HIS A 228 3.39 14.49 -2.00
N HIS A 229 2.76 13.44 -1.52
CA HIS A 229 3.28 12.08 -1.61
C HIS A 229 2.75 11.38 -2.87
N TYR A 230 3.62 10.59 -3.51
CA TYR A 230 3.27 9.83 -4.73
C TYR A 230 3.86 8.44 -4.66
N ILE A 231 3.05 7.41 -4.98
CA ILE A 231 3.53 6.04 -5.11
C ILE A 231 3.00 5.38 -6.38
N SER A 232 3.78 4.45 -6.92
CA SER A 232 3.35 3.52 -7.96
C SER A 232 3.29 2.10 -7.38
N LEU A 233 2.19 1.40 -7.62
CA LEU A 233 1.96 0.04 -7.14
C LEU A 233 2.76 -1.02 -7.91
N GLY A 234 3.27 -0.68 -9.12
CA GLY A 234 3.86 -1.66 -10.03
C GLY A 234 2.86 -2.70 -10.53
N GLY A 235 1.59 -2.33 -10.64
CA GLY A 235 0.41 -3.12 -10.96
C GLY A 235 -0.75 -2.77 -10.04
N VAL A 236 -1.64 -3.72 -9.74
CA VAL A 236 -2.83 -3.50 -8.90
C VAL A 236 -2.70 -4.07 -7.48
N SER A 237 -1.47 -4.34 -7.03
CA SER A 237 -1.21 -4.92 -5.70
C SER A 237 -1.31 -3.88 -4.59
N GLU A 238 -1.98 -4.21 -3.50
CA GLU A 238 -2.16 -3.35 -2.32
C GLU A 238 -0.88 -3.17 -1.48
N LYS A 239 0.15 -4.02 -1.67
CA LYS A 239 1.32 -4.10 -0.79
C LYS A 239 2.07 -2.78 -0.63
N ALA A 240 2.30 -2.07 -1.74
CA ALA A 240 3.01 -0.78 -1.70
C ALA A 240 2.20 0.30 -0.96
N LEU A 241 0.88 0.34 -1.17
CA LEU A 241 0.00 1.30 -0.47
C LEU A 241 -0.02 1.04 1.03
N ILE A 242 -0.23 -0.22 1.45
CA ILE A 242 -0.30 -0.58 2.87
C ILE A 242 1.02 -0.25 3.58
N GLN A 243 2.15 -0.63 2.97
CA GLN A 243 3.47 -0.33 3.54
C GLN A 243 3.72 1.18 3.61
N TYR A 244 3.40 1.92 2.54
CA TYR A 244 3.61 3.36 2.50
C TYR A 244 2.80 4.09 3.58
N LEU A 245 1.54 3.70 3.81
CA LEU A 245 0.70 4.25 4.87
C LEU A 245 1.19 3.87 6.28
N ALA A 246 1.81 2.69 6.44
CA ALA A 246 2.43 2.29 7.70
C ALA A 246 3.66 3.15 8.03
N ASP A 247 4.44 3.50 7.00
CA ASP A 247 5.65 4.32 7.13
C ASP A 247 5.32 5.82 7.27
N HIS A 248 4.20 6.30 6.70
CA HIS A 248 3.80 7.71 6.65
C HIS A 248 2.44 7.96 7.32
N LYS A 249 2.38 7.82 8.64
CA LYS A 249 1.15 7.91 9.46
C LYS A 249 0.44 9.27 9.42
N LYS A 250 1.10 10.32 8.93
CA LYS A 250 0.52 11.66 8.80
C LYS A 250 -0.43 11.81 7.61
N ILE A 251 -0.38 10.90 6.64
CA ILE A 251 -1.26 10.94 5.46
C ILE A 251 -2.72 10.81 5.90
N ARG A 252 -3.56 11.72 5.40
CA ARG A 252 -5.01 11.81 5.69
C ARG A 252 -5.87 11.77 4.43
N LYS A 253 -5.34 12.23 3.30
CA LYS A 253 -6.03 12.32 2.02
C LYS A 253 -5.36 11.40 1.01
N ILE A 254 -6.11 10.53 0.37
CA ILE A 254 -5.59 9.54 -0.57
C ILE A 254 -6.38 9.64 -1.86
N PHE A 255 -5.66 9.88 -2.95
CA PHE A 255 -6.21 9.88 -4.30
C PHE A 255 -5.76 8.60 -5.02
N LEU A 256 -6.71 7.73 -5.35
CA LEU A 256 -6.47 6.54 -6.16
C LEU A 256 -6.54 6.91 -7.64
N CYS A 257 -5.38 6.95 -8.28
CA CYS A 257 -5.16 7.42 -9.66
C CYS A 257 -4.84 6.25 -10.62
N LEU A 258 -5.48 5.09 -10.44
CA LEU A 258 -5.25 3.91 -11.27
C LEU A 258 -5.89 4.08 -12.65
N ASP A 259 -5.53 3.19 -13.58
CA ASP A 259 -6.02 3.21 -14.97
C ASP A 259 -7.56 3.20 -15.06
N ASN A 260 -8.10 3.83 -16.10
CA ASN A 260 -9.54 3.87 -16.36
C ASN A 260 -9.96 2.67 -17.22
N ASP A 261 -9.77 1.47 -16.67
CA ASP A 261 -10.26 0.22 -17.25
C ASP A 261 -10.94 -0.63 -16.16
N THR A 262 -11.48 -1.78 -16.56
CA THR A 262 -12.22 -2.66 -15.62
C THR A 262 -11.35 -3.11 -14.45
N ALA A 263 -10.06 -3.40 -14.69
CA ALA A 263 -9.14 -3.86 -13.65
C ALA A 263 -8.78 -2.73 -12.68
N GLY A 264 -8.44 -1.54 -13.18
CA GLY A 264 -8.12 -0.36 -12.39
C GLY A 264 -9.31 0.13 -11.56
N ASN A 265 -10.54 0.09 -12.13
CA ASN A 265 -11.76 0.46 -11.40
C ASN A 265 -12.03 -0.50 -10.24
N ALA A 266 -12.00 -1.83 -10.49
CA ALA A 266 -12.17 -2.83 -9.43
C ALA A 266 -11.04 -2.79 -8.37
N ALA A 267 -9.81 -2.47 -8.79
CA ALA A 267 -8.69 -2.31 -7.88
C ALA A 267 -8.88 -1.10 -6.95
N CYS A 268 -9.41 0.02 -7.44
CA CYS A 268 -9.69 1.19 -6.60
C CYS A 268 -10.70 0.89 -5.49
N GLU A 269 -11.77 0.16 -5.79
CA GLU A 269 -12.76 -0.25 -4.78
C GLU A 269 -12.12 -1.13 -3.71
N LYS A 270 -11.36 -2.17 -4.12
CA LYS A 270 -10.65 -3.06 -3.20
C LYS A 270 -9.60 -2.34 -2.34
N LEU A 271 -8.86 -1.40 -2.92
CA LEU A 271 -7.87 -0.61 -2.19
C LEU A 271 -8.55 0.32 -1.19
N ALA A 272 -9.68 0.94 -1.56
CA ALA A 272 -10.44 1.78 -0.64
C ALA A 272 -10.93 1.00 0.59
N GLU A 273 -11.35 -0.27 0.45
CA GLU A 273 -11.73 -1.12 1.57
C GLU A 273 -10.57 -1.40 2.55
N LYS A 274 -9.32 -1.44 2.04
CA LYS A 274 -8.12 -1.72 2.84
C LYS A 274 -7.56 -0.49 3.56
N ILE A 275 -7.92 0.70 3.12
CA ILE A 275 -7.47 1.95 3.74
C ILE A 275 -8.29 2.18 5.03
N PRO A 276 -7.66 2.58 6.15
CA PRO A 276 -8.37 2.90 7.39
C PRO A 276 -9.46 3.98 7.21
N ASP A 277 -10.55 3.86 7.97
CA ASP A 277 -11.73 4.73 7.85
C ASP A 277 -11.50 6.18 8.33
N ASP A 278 -10.41 6.43 9.06
CA ASP A 278 -9.99 7.77 9.47
C ASP A 278 -9.41 8.62 8.33
N LYS A 279 -9.30 8.06 7.12
CA LYS A 279 -8.71 8.71 5.95
C LYS A 279 -9.77 9.02 4.89
N MET A 280 -9.64 10.19 4.26
CA MET A 280 -10.42 10.53 3.09
C MET A 280 -9.85 9.79 1.87
N VAL A 281 -10.69 9.08 1.14
CA VAL A 281 -10.30 8.36 -0.07
C VAL A 281 -11.13 8.84 -1.26
N MET A 282 -10.44 9.34 -2.27
CA MET A 282 -11.01 9.80 -3.52
C MET A 282 -10.46 8.94 -4.67
N ARG A 283 -11.27 8.64 -5.65
CA ARG A 283 -10.83 8.20 -6.97
C ARG A 283 -10.56 9.42 -7.82
N LEU A 284 -9.38 9.53 -8.36
CA LEU A 284 -9.07 10.49 -9.42
C LEU A 284 -8.94 9.68 -10.73
N ARG A 285 -10.04 9.66 -11.49
CA ARG A 285 -10.17 8.80 -12.69
C ARG A 285 -9.70 9.54 -13.93
N PRO A 286 -8.64 9.09 -14.65
CA PRO A 286 -8.22 9.74 -15.87
C PRO A 286 -9.32 9.66 -16.95
N VAL A 287 -9.49 10.72 -17.75
CA VAL A 287 -10.51 10.79 -18.83
C VAL A 287 -10.16 9.88 -20.02
N LYS A 288 -8.88 9.53 -20.19
CA LYS A 288 -8.41 8.50 -21.12
C LYS A 288 -8.20 7.19 -20.37
N LYS A 289 -7.59 6.20 -21.01
CA LYS A 289 -7.29 4.92 -20.41
C LYS A 289 -6.34 5.06 -19.22
N ASP A 290 -5.28 5.82 -19.38
CA ASP A 290 -4.26 6.07 -18.38
C ASP A 290 -3.77 7.53 -18.42
N TRP A 291 -2.92 7.92 -17.46
CA TRP A 291 -2.41 9.28 -17.33
C TRP A 291 -1.45 9.66 -18.45
N ASN A 292 -0.69 8.69 -18.98
CA ASN A 292 0.19 8.95 -20.09
C ASN A 292 -0.56 9.21 -21.39
N GLU A 293 -1.68 8.52 -21.64
CA GLU A 293 -2.56 8.83 -22.76
C GLU A 293 -3.17 10.23 -22.66
N CYS A 294 -3.54 10.67 -21.43
CA CYS A 294 -4.01 12.04 -21.21
C CYS A 294 -2.93 13.08 -21.56
N LEU A 295 -1.71 12.86 -21.04
CA LEU A 295 -0.57 13.76 -21.28
C LEU A 295 -0.20 13.83 -22.77
N THR A 296 -0.09 12.69 -23.43
CA THR A 296 0.28 12.61 -24.87
C THR A 296 -0.79 13.20 -25.78
N ALA A 297 -2.06 13.17 -25.35
CA ALA A 297 -3.16 13.82 -26.05
C ALA A 297 -3.22 15.34 -25.81
N GLY A 298 -2.34 15.90 -24.97
CA GLY A 298 -2.28 17.34 -24.68
C GLY A 298 -3.46 17.85 -23.88
N ILE A 299 -4.09 17.00 -23.04
CA ILE A 299 -5.21 17.40 -22.18
C ILE A 299 -4.66 18.20 -21.00
N ASP A 300 -5.24 19.38 -20.74
CA ASP A 300 -4.87 20.21 -19.60
C ASP A 300 -5.11 19.48 -18.26
N ARG A 301 -4.27 19.74 -17.25
CA ARG A 301 -4.36 19.07 -15.92
C ARG A 301 -5.75 19.15 -15.30
N LYS A 302 -6.43 20.28 -15.40
CA LYS A 302 -7.77 20.52 -14.87
C LYS A 302 -8.85 19.64 -15.49
N ASP A 303 -8.64 19.21 -16.75
CA ASP A 303 -9.59 18.43 -17.54
C ASP A 303 -9.16 16.95 -17.68
N MET A 304 -8.02 16.57 -17.07
CA MET A 304 -7.44 15.22 -17.19
C MET A 304 -8.22 14.16 -16.42
N ALA A 305 -8.97 14.52 -15.39
CA ALA A 305 -9.60 13.55 -14.49
C ALA A 305 -10.91 14.00 -13.90
N GLU A 306 -11.71 13.01 -13.52
CA GLU A 306 -12.91 13.13 -12.72
C GLU A 306 -12.63 12.70 -11.28
N GLU A 307 -13.09 13.50 -10.30
CA GLU A 307 -12.99 13.18 -8.87
C GLU A 307 -14.25 12.46 -8.39
N ILE A 308 -14.07 11.25 -7.85
CA ILE A 308 -15.17 10.41 -7.35
C ILE A 308 -14.90 10.07 -5.88
N PRO A 309 -15.72 10.46 -4.92
CA PRO A 309 -15.58 10.08 -3.53
C PRO A 309 -15.78 8.57 -3.36
N LEU A 310 -14.79 7.85 -2.76
CA LEU A 310 -14.92 6.44 -2.40
C LEU A 310 -15.15 6.27 -0.90
N LYS A 311 -14.44 7.04 -0.07
CA LYS A 311 -14.70 7.14 1.37
C LYS A 311 -14.69 8.61 1.75
N LYS A 312 -15.76 9.08 2.30
CA LYS A 312 -15.75 10.34 3.07
C LYS A 312 -15.12 9.99 4.41
N LYS A 313 -14.19 10.81 4.90
CA LYS A 313 -13.86 10.82 6.32
C LYS A 313 -15.23 10.80 7.03
N GLN A 314 -15.52 9.77 7.82
CA GLN A 314 -16.51 9.96 8.86
C GLN A 314 -15.91 11.07 9.74
N VAL A 315 -16.26 12.29 9.43
CA VAL A 315 -16.34 13.32 10.44
C VAL A 315 -17.29 12.64 11.42
N GLN A 316 -16.79 12.08 12.53
CA GLN A 316 -17.59 12.10 13.73
C GLN A 316 -18.07 13.56 13.71
N GLU A 317 -19.32 13.74 13.43
CA GLU A 317 -19.95 15.00 13.73
C GLU A 317 -19.59 15.21 15.20
N GLU A 318 -18.53 15.98 15.45
CA GLU A 318 -18.41 16.69 16.70
C GLU A 318 -19.77 17.33 16.78
N ASN A 319 -20.63 16.77 17.64
CA ASN A 319 -22.03 17.17 17.82
C ASN A 319 -22.14 18.61 17.37
N PRO A 320 -22.84 18.92 16.25
CA PRO A 320 -22.79 20.25 15.69
C PRO A 320 -23.08 21.16 16.86
N ILE A 321 -22.14 22.07 17.18
CA ILE A 321 -22.38 23.01 18.30
C ILE A 321 -23.78 23.54 17.99
N PRO A 322 -24.79 23.21 18.81
CA PRO A 322 -26.17 23.57 18.46
C PRO A 322 -26.23 25.07 18.44
N VAL A 323 -26.21 25.64 17.22
CA VAL A 323 -26.40 27.06 17.02
C VAL A 323 -27.88 27.33 17.24
N ILE A 324 -28.21 27.66 18.48
CA ILE A 324 -29.59 28.07 18.84
C ILE A 324 -29.72 29.55 18.51
N LYS A 325 -30.73 29.92 17.76
CA LYS A 325 -31.04 31.33 17.56
C LYS A 325 -31.37 31.96 18.92
N MET A 326 -30.86 33.14 19.21
CA MET A 326 -31.05 33.82 20.48
C MET A 326 -32.54 34.06 20.77
N SER A 327 -33.37 34.23 19.73
CA SER A 327 -34.82 34.31 19.84
C SER A 327 -35.53 33.05 20.34
N ASP A 328 -34.87 31.89 20.22
CA ASP A 328 -35.44 30.59 20.58
C ASP A 328 -34.98 30.13 21.98
N VAL A 329 -34.17 30.96 22.66
CA VAL A 329 -33.70 30.71 24.01
C VAL A 329 -34.71 31.28 25.02
N GLU A 330 -35.38 30.39 25.75
CA GLU A 330 -36.21 30.80 26.88
C GLU A 330 -35.36 31.47 27.97
N GLU A 331 -35.75 32.64 28.40
CA GLU A 331 -35.11 33.35 29.49
C GLU A 331 -35.38 32.60 30.81
N LYS A 332 -34.34 32.01 31.39
CA LYS A 332 -34.41 31.32 32.68
C LYS A 332 -33.80 32.20 33.76
N VAL A 333 -34.57 32.46 34.79
CA VAL A 333 -34.06 33.16 35.97
C VAL A 333 -32.97 32.33 36.64
N VAL A 334 -31.77 32.90 36.76
CA VAL A 334 -30.63 32.24 37.43
C VAL A 334 -30.88 32.26 38.92
N GLN A 335 -30.94 31.07 39.53
CA GLN A 335 -30.91 30.91 40.98
C GLN A 335 -29.50 30.95 41.49
N TRP A 336 -29.25 31.61 42.60
CA TRP A 336 -27.91 31.83 43.14
C TRP A 336 -27.75 31.20 44.51
N LEU A 337 -26.68 30.41 44.68
CA LEU A 337 -26.19 30.02 46.00
C LEU A 337 -25.54 31.22 46.68
N TRP A 338 -24.78 32.01 45.93
CA TRP A 338 -24.17 33.25 46.42
C TRP A 338 -24.15 34.30 45.28
N TYR A 339 -25.08 35.25 45.36
CA TYR A 339 -25.15 36.29 44.34
C TYR A 339 -24.04 37.32 44.49
N PRO A 340 -23.39 37.77 43.42
CA PRO A 340 -23.48 37.32 42.03
C PRO A 340 -22.37 36.32 41.66
N PHE A 341 -21.83 35.56 42.57
CA PHE A 341 -20.60 34.80 42.42
C PHE A 341 -20.82 33.31 42.13
N ILE A 342 -21.83 32.67 42.73
CA ILE A 342 -22.02 31.20 42.60
C ILE A 342 -23.49 30.91 42.25
N PRO A 343 -23.78 30.60 40.98
CA PRO A 343 -25.13 30.19 40.56
C PRO A 343 -25.36 28.70 40.87
N PHE A 344 -26.63 28.32 41.14
CA PHE A 344 -27.02 26.92 41.24
C PHE A 344 -26.97 26.21 39.89
N GLY A 345 -26.57 24.94 39.89
CA GLY A 345 -26.56 24.09 38.68
C GLY A 345 -25.50 24.48 37.62
N LYS A 346 -24.55 25.33 37.98
CA LYS A 346 -23.45 25.75 37.10
C LYS A 346 -22.11 25.48 37.73
N VAL A 347 -21.08 25.31 36.91
CA VAL A 347 -19.69 25.18 37.37
C VAL A 347 -19.13 26.56 37.67
N THR A 348 -18.61 26.77 38.90
CA THR A 348 -17.91 27.98 39.30
C THR A 348 -16.42 27.71 39.44
N LEU A 349 -15.58 28.45 38.73
CA LEU A 349 -14.12 28.34 38.80
C LEU A 349 -13.55 29.37 39.77
N ILE A 350 -12.84 28.91 40.83
CA ILE A 350 -12.10 29.76 41.77
C ILE A 350 -10.63 29.76 41.38
N GLN A 351 -10.14 30.84 40.78
CA GLN A 351 -8.78 31.00 40.31
C GLN A 351 -7.98 31.99 41.18
N GLY A 352 -6.67 31.77 41.27
CA GLY A 352 -5.75 32.68 41.98
C GLY A 352 -4.40 32.01 42.27
N ASN A 353 -3.43 32.77 42.67
CA ASN A 353 -2.06 32.30 42.96
C ASN A 353 -2.02 31.29 44.14
N PRO A 354 -1.03 30.39 44.20
CA PRO A 354 -0.83 29.52 45.35
C PRO A 354 -0.76 30.30 46.67
N GLY A 355 -1.30 29.75 47.78
CA GLY A 355 -1.25 30.37 49.11
C GLY A 355 -2.25 31.52 49.36
N LYS A 356 -3.09 31.88 48.39
CA LYS A 356 -4.07 33.00 48.52
C LYS A 356 -5.44 32.57 49.08
N GLY A 357 -5.52 31.46 49.83
CA GLY A 357 -6.70 31.07 50.58
C GLY A 357 -7.85 30.44 49.79
N LYS A 358 -7.66 29.99 48.54
CA LYS A 358 -8.72 29.32 47.74
C LYS A 358 -9.37 28.14 48.42
N THR A 359 -8.55 27.27 49.04
CA THR A 359 -9.03 26.11 49.78
C THR A 359 -9.84 26.53 51.00
N TRP A 360 -9.42 27.55 51.76
CA TRP A 360 -10.15 28.10 52.88
C TRP A 360 -11.48 28.67 52.46
N LEU A 361 -11.56 29.37 51.35
CA LEU A 361 -12.81 29.85 50.77
C LEU A 361 -13.75 28.71 50.45
N ALA A 362 -13.28 27.67 49.75
CA ALA A 362 -14.08 26.49 49.40
C ALA A 362 -14.61 25.78 50.67
N MET A 363 -13.75 25.57 51.69
CA MET A 363 -14.14 24.98 52.97
C MET A 363 -15.16 25.82 53.73
N ALA A 364 -14.99 27.15 53.75
CA ALA A 364 -15.93 28.06 54.36
C ALA A 364 -17.30 28.02 53.66
N LEU A 365 -17.34 27.99 52.32
CA LEU A 365 -18.57 27.83 51.54
C LEU A 365 -19.28 26.51 51.90
N CYS A 366 -18.57 25.39 51.92
CA CYS A 366 -19.13 24.11 52.34
C CYS A 366 -19.72 24.18 53.78
N ALA A 367 -18.98 24.77 54.73
CA ALA A 367 -19.44 24.90 56.09
C ALA A 367 -20.70 25.80 56.23
N TYR A 368 -20.79 26.87 55.46
CA TYR A 368 -21.99 27.72 55.43
C TYR A 368 -23.19 26.99 54.86
N CYS A 369 -23.00 26.24 53.76
CA CYS A 369 -24.07 25.45 53.14
C CYS A 369 -24.59 24.36 54.04
N THR A 370 -23.70 23.56 54.66
CA THR A 370 -24.10 22.45 55.56
C THR A 370 -24.74 22.91 56.87
N ALA A 371 -24.40 24.11 57.34
CA ALA A 371 -24.96 24.68 58.52
C ALA A 371 -26.20 25.55 58.27
N GLY A 372 -26.67 25.66 57.02
CA GLY A 372 -27.79 26.53 56.62
C GLY A 372 -27.56 28.02 56.91
N ARG A 373 -26.28 28.45 57.00
CA ARG A 373 -25.95 29.82 57.36
C ARG A 373 -25.99 30.73 56.11
N LYS A 374 -26.43 31.97 56.31
CA LYS A 374 -26.49 32.97 55.26
C LYS A 374 -25.10 33.39 54.82
N LEU A 375 -24.82 33.29 53.52
CA LEU A 375 -23.63 33.85 52.91
C LEU A 375 -23.73 35.38 52.81
N PRO A 376 -22.61 36.11 52.81
CA PRO A 376 -22.64 37.59 52.66
C PRO A 376 -23.42 38.00 51.38
N ASN A 377 -24.40 38.90 51.55
CA ASN A 377 -25.27 39.37 50.49
C ASN A 377 -26.10 38.29 49.77
N ALA A 378 -26.30 37.12 50.37
CA ALA A 378 -27.16 36.07 49.84
C ALA A 378 -28.49 35.96 50.60
N LEU A 379 -29.50 35.39 49.97
CA LEU A 379 -30.71 34.95 50.64
C LEU A 379 -30.42 33.77 51.56
N PRO A 380 -31.23 33.54 52.63
CA PRO A 380 -31.08 32.32 53.47
C PRO A 380 -31.20 31.08 52.57
N ILE A 381 -30.32 30.14 52.80
CA ILE A 381 -30.32 28.81 52.14
C ILE A 381 -30.73 27.75 53.16
N GLU A 382 -31.52 26.76 52.71
CA GLU A 382 -31.81 25.59 53.55
C GLU A 382 -30.57 24.69 53.64
N PRO A 383 -30.34 24.02 54.78
CA PRO A 383 -29.25 23.03 54.91
C PRO A 383 -29.41 21.88 53.89
N PHE A 384 -28.35 21.46 53.27
CA PHE A 384 -28.31 20.31 52.38
C PHE A 384 -28.08 19.03 53.14
#